data_0fa5edfefc520e4198aca9dc7fb5111e
#
_entry.id   0fa5edfefc520e4198aca9dc7fb5111e
#
_cell.length_a   1.000
_cell.length_b   1.000
_cell.length_c   1.000
_cell.angle_alpha   90.00
_cell.angle_beta   90.00
_cell.angle_gamma   90.00
#
_symmetry.space_group_name_H-M   'P 1'
#
loop_
_entity.id
_entity.type
_entity.pdbx_description
1 polymer ?
#
loop_
_entity_poly.entity_id
_entity_poly.type
_entity_poly.pdbx_seq_one_letter_code
_entity_poly.pdbx_strand_id
1 'polypeptide(L)'
;VPGTRVARFGVSNADIARLFSRYATLLEIDGANAFRVRAYRNAAQLIEGLPRGVADMVRDSKDLTELEGIGADLAAKIEGIVRSGRLENLDELERRMPAGLVDLTTVPGLGPKRVKALYDALDVRGLKDLERAARSGRLAGLRGFGAKTVERILHALEARRGSEGRVGWLEAERAVAPLVEQLRAVSGVADAVVAGSLRRGRETVGDVDILVSAARPAAVMDAFLGYAEVREAVARGPTRSTVRLASGLQVDLRVVAPASYGAALVYFTGSKAHNIALRSLAAQRGWKLSEYGLFEGRKQLSGRTEDDVYRRLGLKYIAPELRENGGEIEAARAGTLPRLVALDDIRGDLHCHTTATDGTDPLEAMARAAEELGYEYLAITDHTRHLRIANGLDPKRLARELRAIDRLNAKLRRLTILKSAEVDILEDGSLDLPDGSLRELDLVVGAIHDHFGLTRERQADRVLRAMDHPAFNILAHPTGRLLGEREACALDIERVMRAAADRGCFLEVNAQPK
;
A
#
# COMPACT_ATOMS: atom_id res chain seq x y z
N VAL A 1 16.21 22.29 36.43
CA VAL A 1 15.79 22.04 35.04
C VAL A 1 15.81 20.53 34.84
N PRO A 2 14.70 19.84 34.62
CA PRO A 2 14.69 18.39 34.37
C PRO A 2 14.87 18.13 32.87
N GLY A 3 15.91 17.37 32.54
CA GLY A 3 16.19 16.91 31.18
C GLY A 3 15.14 15.90 30.72
N THR A 4 14.54 16.18 29.59
CA THR A 4 13.64 15.31 28.86
C THR A 4 14.41 14.07 28.38
N ARG A 5 14.11 12.89 28.93
CA ARG A 5 14.58 11.61 28.42
C ARG A 5 13.89 11.35 27.08
N VAL A 6 14.58 11.55 25.98
CA VAL A 6 14.20 11.03 24.67
C VAL A 6 14.34 9.51 24.72
N ALA A 7 13.25 8.80 24.43
CA ALA A 7 13.22 7.36 24.35
C ALA A 7 14.25 6.86 23.32
N ARG A 8 15.08 5.90 23.71
CA ARG A 8 16.06 5.21 22.87
C ARG A 8 15.31 4.25 21.92
N PHE A 9 14.79 4.74 20.82
CA PHE A 9 14.59 3.91 19.63
C PHE A 9 15.85 4.05 18.79
N GLY A 10 16.58 2.95 18.58
CA GLY A 10 17.80 2.94 17.78
C GLY A 10 17.46 3.37 16.35
N VAL A 11 18.31 4.17 15.70
CA VAL A 11 18.19 4.60 14.31
C VAL A 11 18.22 3.36 13.41
N SER A 12 17.19 3.15 12.61
CA SER A 12 17.10 2.01 11.67
C SER A 12 17.84 2.29 10.36
N ASN A 13 18.14 1.23 9.58
CA ASN A 13 18.67 1.37 8.22
C ASN A 13 17.77 2.24 7.35
N ALA A 14 16.45 2.07 7.43
CA ALA A 14 15.46 2.87 6.71
C ALA A 14 15.51 4.36 7.08
N ASP A 15 15.79 4.70 8.35
CA ASP A 15 15.92 6.10 8.77
C ASP A 15 17.15 6.76 8.15
N ILE A 16 18.30 6.06 8.14
CA ILE A 16 19.54 6.55 7.53
C ILE A 16 19.36 6.71 6.02
N ALA A 17 18.78 5.70 5.37
CA ALA A 17 18.51 5.69 3.94
C ALA A 17 17.58 6.87 3.54
N ARG A 18 16.55 7.12 4.33
CA ARG A 18 15.63 8.25 4.13
C ARG A 18 16.33 9.61 4.24
N LEU A 19 17.19 9.80 5.24
CA LEU A 19 17.97 11.03 5.40
C LEU A 19 18.91 11.24 4.21
N PHE A 20 19.60 10.22 3.75
CA PHE A 20 20.49 10.28 2.59
C PHE A 20 19.74 10.54 1.28
N SER A 21 18.63 9.88 1.05
CA SER A 21 17.77 10.07 -0.12
C SER A 21 17.22 11.50 -0.18
N ARG A 22 16.75 12.01 0.97
CA ARG A 22 16.26 13.40 1.11
C ARG A 22 17.36 14.41 0.82
N TYR A 23 18.55 14.20 1.38
CA TYR A 23 19.71 15.04 1.15
C TYR A 23 20.15 15.02 -0.33
N ALA A 24 20.20 13.84 -0.95
CA ALA A 24 20.51 13.70 -2.36
C ALA A 24 19.54 14.47 -3.26
N THR A 25 18.24 14.41 -2.95
CA THR A 25 17.20 15.14 -3.70
C THR A 25 17.37 16.64 -3.57
N LEU A 26 17.60 17.17 -2.37
CA LEU A 26 17.87 18.61 -2.18
C LEU A 26 19.15 19.05 -2.85
N LEU A 27 20.22 18.26 -2.77
CA LEU A 27 21.47 18.53 -3.50
C LEU A 27 21.25 18.62 -5.02
N GLU A 28 20.42 17.74 -5.58
CA GLU A 28 20.11 17.77 -7.01
C GLU A 28 19.28 18.99 -7.40
N ILE A 29 18.32 19.40 -6.55
CA ILE A 29 17.56 20.64 -6.73
C ILE A 29 18.49 21.85 -6.64
N ASP A 30 19.44 21.86 -5.70
CA ASP A 30 20.44 22.93 -5.53
C ASP A 30 21.45 23.02 -6.69
N GLY A 31 21.50 21.99 -7.57
CA GLY A 31 22.41 21.94 -8.71
C GLY A 31 23.79 21.39 -8.37
N ALA A 32 23.91 20.63 -7.30
CA ALA A 32 25.17 20.00 -6.90
C ALA A 32 25.68 19.00 -7.96
N ASN A 33 26.97 18.68 -7.89
CA ASN A 33 27.61 17.74 -8.80
C ASN A 33 26.91 16.38 -8.78
N ALA A 34 26.59 15.86 -9.96
CA ALA A 34 25.88 14.60 -10.16
C ALA A 34 26.59 13.38 -9.53
N PHE A 35 27.92 13.40 -9.38
CA PHE A 35 28.67 12.35 -8.68
C PHE A 35 28.35 12.33 -7.18
N ARG A 36 28.28 13.54 -6.58
CA ARG A 36 27.91 13.67 -5.17
C ARG A 36 26.49 13.19 -4.91
N VAL A 37 25.53 13.60 -5.74
CA VAL A 37 24.13 13.15 -5.64
C VAL A 37 24.03 11.62 -5.73
N ARG A 38 24.72 11.01 -6.72
CA ARG A 38 24.75 9.55 -6.87
C ARG A 38 25.37 8.84 -5.67
N ALA A 39 26.44 9.36 -5.11
CA ALA A 39 27.07 8.76 -3.93
C ALA A 39 26.09 8.62 -2.76
N TYR A 40 25.28 9.65 -2.46
CA TYR A 40 24.27 9.57 -1.39
C TYR A 40 23.09 8.65 -1.76
N ARG A 41 22.66 8.61 -3.03
CA ARG A 41 21.62 7.68 -3.47
C ARG A 41 22.06 6.23 -3.35
N ASN A 42 23.27 5.93 -3.84
CA ASN A 42 23.82 4.59 -3.74
C ASN A 42 24.03 4.15 -2.29
N ALA A 43 24.51 5.06 -1.45
CA ALA A 43 24.65 4.78 -0.02
C ALA A 43 23.29 4.53 0.65
N ALA A 44 22.25 5.30 0.31
CA ALA A 44 20.89 5.07 0.80
C ALA A 44 20.38 3.68 0.42
N GLN A 45 20.50 3.31 -0.84
CA GLN A 45 20.08 1.99 -1.35
C GLN A 45 20.86 0.84 -0.71
N LEU A 46 22.20 1.00 -0.60
CA LEU A 46 23.03 -0.01 0.05
C LEU A 46 22.59 -0.23 1.51
N ILE A 47 22.45 0.87 2.28
CA ILE A 47 22.10 0.80 3.70
C ILE A 47 20.72 0.18 3.90
N GLU A 48 19.75 0.55 3.07
CA GLU A 48 18.39 0.02 3.12
C GLU A 48 18.36 -1.50 2.88
N GLY A 49 19.21 -1.99 1.97
CA GLY A 49 19.33 -3.42 1.62
C GLY A 49 20.24 -4.24 2.55
N LEU A 50 20.87 -3.65 3.57
CA LEU A 50 21.74 -4.43 4.46
C LEU A 50 20.92 -5.32 5.40
N PRO A 51 21.25 -6.62 5.49
CA PRO A 51 20.56 -7.56 6.37
C PRO A 51 20.81 -7.30 7.86
N ARG A 52 21.88 -6.55 8.17
CA ARG A 52 22.26 -6.15 9.53
C ARG A 52 22.06 -4.66 9.72
N GLY A 53 21.55 -4.27 10.91
CA GLY A 53 21.42 -2.86 11.28
C GLY A 53 22.78 -2.16 11.29
N VAL A 54 22.91 -1.07 10.53
CA VAL A 54 24.15 -0.26 10.51
C VAL A 54 24.44 0.33 11.89
N ALA A 55 23.42 0.66 12.67
CA ALA A 55 23.56 1.09 14.06
C ALA A 55 24.24 0.02 14.94
N ASP A 56 23.99 -1.27 14.68
CA ASP A 56 24.64 -2.37 15.37
C ASP A 56 26.10 -2.51 14.93
N MET A 57 26.38 -2.31 13.64
CA MET A 57 27.76 -2.33 13.12
C MET A 57 28.60 -1.20 13.74
N VAL A 58 28.04 0.00 13.86
CA VAL A 58 28.70 1.15 14.53
C VAL A 58 28.93 0.85 16.01
N ARG A 59 27.96 0.25 16.69
CA ARG A 59 28.09 -0.14 18.12
C ARG A 59 29.20 -1.16 18.34
N ASP A 60 29.33 -2.10 17.40
CA ASP A 60 30.36 -3.15 17.42
C ASP A 60 31.71 -2.65 16.87
N SER A 61 31.88 -1.35 16.64
CA SER A 61 33.09 -0.72 16.10
C SER A 61 33.57 -1.33 14.77
N LYS A 62 32.64 -1.76 13.93
CA LYS A 62 32.96 -2.24 12.57
C LYS A 62 33.34 -1.07 11.68
N ASP A 63 34.36 -1.27 10.84
CA ASP A 63 34.73 -0.30 9.82
C ASP A 63 33.69 -0.29 8.69
N LEU A 64 32.92 0.79 8.61
CA LEU A 64 31.89 0.95 7.59
C LEU A 64 32.49 1.16 6.18
N THR A 65 33.77 1.49 6.07
CA THR A 65 34.43 1.64 4.75
C THR A 65 34.67 0.32 4.05
N GLU A 66 34.52 -0.81 4.75
CA GLU A 66 34.52 -2.15 4.15
C GLU A 66 33.25 -2.41 3.30
N LEU A 67 32.19 -1.62 3.49
CA LEU A 67 30.99 -1.71 2.65
C LEU A 67 31.26 -1.07 1.28
N GLU A 68 31.07 -1.85 0.22
CA GLU A 68 31.30 -1.38 -1.15
C GLU A 68 30.45 -0.13 -1.46
N GLY A 69 31.11 0.98 -1.80
CA GLY A 69 30.44 2.26 -2.06
C GLY A 69 30.32 3.20 -0.86
N ILE A 70 30.77 2.81 0.32
CA ILE A 70 30.84 3.67 1.50
C ILE A 70 32.29 4.12 1.73
N GLY A 71 32.63 5.33 1.31
CA GLY A 71 33.93 5.95 1.64
C GLY A 71 33.94 6.58 3.04
N ALA A 72 35.12 7.02 3.49
CA ALA A 72 35.33 7.60 4.82
C ALA A 72 34.37 8.77 5.16
N ASP A 73 34.04 9.63 4.19
CA ASP A 73 33.10 10.75 4.39
C ASP A 73 31.68 10.27 4.67
N LEU A 74 31.19 9.25 3.94
CA LEU A 74 29.87 8.66 4.16
C LEU A 74 29.84 7.87 5.47
N ALA A 75 30.89 7.12 5.79
CA ALA A 75 31.02 6.38 7.04
C ALA A 75 30.90 7.32 8.25
N ALA A 76 31.65 8.43 8.27
CA ALA A 76 31.59 9.42 9.33
C ALA A 76 30.17 10.03 9.49
N LYS A 77 29.44 10.28 8.37
CA LYS A 77 28.07 10.78 8.41
C LYS A 77 27.09 9.74 8.94
N ILE A 78 27.23 8.47 8.56
CA ILE A 78 26.41 7.38 9.08
C ILE A 78 26.59 7.26 10.60
N GLU A 79 27.82 7.28 11.08
CA GLU A 79 28.12 7.29 12.52
C GLU A 79 27.51 8.51 13.23
N GLY A 80 27.58 9.68 12.61
CA GLY A 80 26.94 10.91 13.11
C GLY A 80 25.43 10.74 13.26
N ILE A 81 24.76 10.16 12.22
CA ILE A 81 23.32 9.87 12.24
C ILE A 81 22.98 8.86 13.33
N VAL A 82 23.74 7.78 13.46
CA VAL A 82 23.52 6.75 14.51
C VAL A 82 23.61 7.36 15.91
N ARG A 83 24.52 8.31 16.13
CA ARG A 83 24.70 9.00 17.42
C ARG A 83 23.64 10.06 17.72
N SER A 84 23.24 10.83 16.72
CA SER A 84 22.39 12.03 16.90
C SER A 84 20.96 11.90 16.35
N GLY A 85 20.70 10.91 15.49
CA GLY A 85 19.45 10.78 14.73
C GLY A 85 19.31 11.82 13.60
N ARG A 86 20.38 12.59 13.27
CA ARG A 86 20.32 13.74 12.35
C ARG A 86 21.50 13.73 11.37
N LEU A 87 21.28 14.28 10.20
CA LEU A 87 22.32 14.56 9.20
C LEU A 87 22.57 16.06 9.15
N GLU A 88 23.65 16.52 9.77
CA GLU A 88 23.97 17.97 9.91
C GLU A 88 23.98 18.70 8.56
N ASN A 89 24.55 18.07 7.53
CA ASN A 89 24.58 18.65 6.18
C ASN A 89 23.18 18.82 5.57
N LEU A 90 22.23 17.96 5.92
CA LEU A 90 20.81 18.11 5.52
C LEU A 90 20.20 19.30 6.25
N ASP A 91 20.41 19.40 7.55
CA ASP A 91 19.91 20.53 8.37
C ASP A 91 20.45 21.88 7.87
N GLU A 92 21.71 21.94 7.44
CA GLU A 92 22.29 23.15 6.83
C GLU A 92 21.64 23.48 5.48
N LEU A 93 21.40 22.48 4.65
CA LEU A 93 20.78 22.68 3.35
C LEU A 93 19.31 23.10 3.50
N GLU A 94 18.57 22.51 4.44
CA GLU A 94 17.17 22.87 4.74
C GLU A 94 17.02 24.29 5.36
N ARG A 95 18.06 24.83 5.98
CA ARG A 95 18.06 26.27 6.38
C ARG A 95 18.12 27.21 5.19
N ARG A 96 18.74 26.81 4.07
CA ARG A 96 18.90 27.61 2.85
C ARG A 96 17.80 27.37 1.83
N MET A 97 17.24 26.19 1.82
CA MET A 97 16.21 25.75 0.87
C MET A 97 14.97 25.24 1.60
N PRO A 98 13.77 25.63 1.17
CA PRO A 98 12.54 25.10 1.78
C PRO A 98 12.46 23.59 1.73
N ALA A 99 12.22 22.95 2.87
CA ALA A 99 12.11 21.49 2.99
C ALA A 99 11.00 20.89 2.10
N GLY A 100 9.94 21.66 1.82
CA GLY A 100 8.83 21.26 0.95
C GLY A 100 9.18 21.11 -0.54
N LEU A 101 10.40 21.53 -0.97
CA LEU A 101 10.85 21.31 -2.35
C LEU A 101 11.03 19.82 -2.67
N VAL A 102 11.36 18.99 -1.68
CA VAL A 102 11.46 17.55 -1.84
C VAL A 102 10.09 16.98 -2.20
N ASP A 103 9.02 17.44 -1.54
CA ASP A 103 7.66 16.98 -1.79
C ASP A 103 7.18 17.31 -3.21
N LEU A 104 7.69 18.39 -3.80
CA LEU A 104 7.39 18.73 -5.19
C LEU A 104 7.92 17.70 -6.18
N THR A 105 9.03 17.02 -5.87
CA THR A 105 9.60 16.00 -6.76
C THR A 105 8.76 14.73 -6.85
N THR A 106 7.83 14.54 -5.90
CA THR A 106 6.88 13.43 -5.91
C THR A 106 5.68 13.66 -6.83
N VAL A 107 5.51 14.88 -7.37
CA VAL A 107 4.45 15.20 -8.32
C VAL A 107 4.86 14.72 -9.73
N PRO A 108 4.05 13.89 -10.41
CA PRO A 108 4.37 13.37 -11.73
C PRO A 108 4.73 14.48 -12.73
N GLY A 109 5.93 14.35 -13.30
CA GLY A 109 6.48 15.34 -14.25
C GLY A 109 7.25 16.49 -13.61
N LEU A 110 7.45 16.52 -12.29
CA LEU A 110 8.30 17.49 -11.59
C LEU A 110 9.60 16.84 -11.11
N GLY A 111 10.58 16.73 -12.00
CA GLY A 111 11.94 16.37 -11.58
C GLY A 111 12.68 17.55 -10.94
N PRO A 112 13.84 17.30 -10.29
CA PRO A 112 14.61 18.32 -9.54
C PRO A 112 14.88 19.61 -10.31
N LYS A 113 15.20 19.55 -11.61
CA LYS A 113 15.42 20.72 -12.47
C LYS A 113 14.16 21.59 -12.62
N ARG A 114 12.98 20.97 -12.73
CA ARG A 114 11.71 21.70 -12.82
C ARG A 114 11.31 22.28 -11.47
N VAL A 115 11.58 21.57 -10.39
CA VAL A 115 11.35 22.07 -9.02
C VAL A 115 12.23 23.29 -8.76
N LYS A 116 13.51 23.26 -9.16
CA LYS A 116 14.37 24.45 -9.07
C LYS A 116 13.82 25.63 -9.86
N ALA A 117 13.39 25.41 -11.10
CA ALA A 117 12.81 26.46 -11.94
C ALA A 117 11.55 27.07 -11.31
N LEU A 118 10.69 26.26 -10.66
CA LEU A 118 9.52 26.74 -9.93
C LEU A 118 9.89 27.57 -8.71
N TYR A 119 10.89 27.14 -7.96
CA TYR A 119 11.38 27.87 -6.81
C TYR A 119 12.02 29.20 -7.21
N ASP A 120 12.96 29.18 -8.16
CA ASP A 120 13.72 30.37 -8.59
C ASP A 120 12.82 31.43 -9.27
N ALA A 121 11.83 31.00 -10.08
CA ALA A 121 11.03 31.95 -10.87
C ALA A 121 9.72 32.37 -10.20
N LEU A 122 9.13 31.55 -9.34
CA LEU A 122 7.78 31.76 -8.78
C LEU A 122 7.73 31.67 -7.26
N ASP A 123 8.87 31.44 -6.59
CA ASP A 123 8.98 31.22 -5.14
C ASP A 123 8.03 30.11 -4.63
N VAL A 124 7.88 29.05 -5.43
CA VAL A 124 7.08 27.87 -5.06
C VAL A 124 7.88 27.04 -4.06
N ARG A 125 7.45 27.02 -2.79
CA ARG A 125 8.17 26.40 -1.67
C ARG A 125 7.61 25.04 -1.26
N GLY A 126 6.45 24.64 -1.81
CA GLY A 126 5.78 23.38 -1.51
C GLY A 126 4.50 23.19 -2.32
N LEU A 127 3.79 22.08 -2.04
CA LEU A 127 2.61 21.66 -2.81
C LEU A 127 1.49 22.72 -2.87
N LYS A 128 1.24 23.44 -1.77
CA LYS A 128 0.20 24.49 -1.73
C LYS A 128 0.54 25.69 -2.65
N ASP A 129 1.81 26.08 -2.70
CA ASP A 129 2.24 27.14 -3.60
C ASP A 129 2.20 26.69 -5.06
N LEU A 130 2.58 25.43 -5.33
CA LEU A 130 2.48 24.82 -6.64
C LEU A 130 1.03 24.82 -7.14
N GLU A 131 0.10 24.40 -6.30
CA GLU A 131 -1.34 24.39 -6.65
C GLU A 131 -1.84 25.80 -6.98
N ARG A 132 -1.49 26.78 -6.15
CA ARG A 132 -1.85 28.19 -6.37
C ARG A 132 -1.28 28.71 -7.68
N ALA A 133 -0.01 28.42 -7.97
CA ALA A 133 0.65 28.82 -9.21
C ALA A 133 0.07 28.13 -10.44
N ALA A 134 -0.31 26.84 -10.33
CA ALA A 134 -0.94 26.09 -11.41
C ALA A 134 -2.35 26.62 -11.74
N ARG A 135 -3.19 26.80 -10.72
CA ARG A 135 -4.58 27.31 -10.89
C ARG A 135 -4.62 28.77 -11.37
N SER A 136 -3.65 29.58 -11.02
CA SER A 136 -3.56 30.98 -11.49
C SER A 136 -2.92 31.14 -12.89
N GLY A 137 -2.56 30.04 -13.56
CA GLY A 137 -1.93 30.06 -14.88
C GLY A 137 -0.46 30.51 -14.90
N ARG A 138 0.15 30.80 -13.76
CA ARG A 138 1.55 31.29 -13.66
C ARG A 138 2.58 30.28 -14.16
N LEU A 139 2.24 29.00 -14.20
CA LEU A 139 3.14 27.95 -14.72
C LEU A 139 3.30 28.02 -16.25
N ALA A 140 2.30 28.47 -16.98
CA ALA A 140 2.31 28.48 -18.45
C ALA A 140 3.43 29.33 -19.08
N GLY A 141 3.97 30.29 -18.33
CA GLY A 141 5.08 31.14 -18.77
C GLY A 141 6.48 30.51 -18.58
N LEU A 142 6.57 29.38 -17.91
CA LEU A 142 7.85 28.75 -17.61
C LEU A 142 8.25 27.71 -18.67
N ARG A 143 9.52 27.74 -19.08
CA ARG A 143 10.09 26.74 -20.00
C ARG A 143 9.95 25.33 -19.42
N GLY A 144 9.28 24.43 -20.18
CA GLY A 144 9.05 23.05 -19.76
C GLY A 144 7.70 22.81 -19.06
N PHE A 145 6.83 23.85 -18.95
CA PHE A 145 5.48 23.77 -18.37
C PHE A 145 4.40 24.04 -19.41
N GLY A 146 4.41 23.25 -20.49
CA GLY A 146 3.32 23.32 -21.48
C GLY A 146 1.98 22.86 -20.90
N ALA A 147 0.86 23.16 -21.60
CA ALA A 147 -0.50 22.90 -21.15
C ALA A 147 -0.73 21.48 -20.60
N LYS A 148 -0.25 20.45 -21.31
CA LYS A 148 -0.32 19.04 -20.85
C LYS A 148 0.44 18.76 -19.55
N THR A 149 1.52 19.51 -19.29
CA THR A 149 2.27 19.35 -18.03
C THR A 149 1.52 19.98 -16.88
N VAL A 150 0.95 21.16 -17.09
CA VAL A 150 0.12 21.86 -16.09
C VAL A 150 -1.11 21.06 -15.75
N GLU A 151 -1.81 20.50 -16.75
CA GLU A 151 -2.96 19.61 -16.55
C GLU A 151 -2.62 18.38 -15.72
N ARG A 152 -1.49 17.69 -16.00
CA ARG A 152 -1.02 16.56 -15.19
C ARG A 152 -0.71 16.96 -13.76
N ILE A 153 -0.07 18.12 -13.55
CA ILE A 153 0.22 18.62 -12.21
C ILE A 153 -1.08 18.87 -11.45
N LEU A 154 -2.05 19.53 -12.06
CA LEU A 154 -3.36 19.79 -11.44
C LEU A 154 -4.08 18.50 -11.10
N HIS A 155 -4.14 17.54 -12.03
CA HIS A 155 -4.73 16.23 -11.80
C HIS A 155 -4.05 15.49 -10.64
N ALA A 156 -2.71 15.47 -10.60
CA ALA A 156 -1.96 14.84 -9.52
C ALA A 156 -2.18 15.52 -8.15
N LEU A 157 -2.31 16.85 -8.13
CA LEU A 157 -2.62 17.60 -6.91
C LEU A 157 -4.06 17.37 -6.43
N GLU A 158 -5.01 17.20 -7.35
CA GLU A 158 -6.40 16.86 -7.02
C GLU A 158 -6.54 15.43 -6.49
N ALA A 159 -5.86 14.48 -7.13
CA ALA A 159 -5.78 13.08 -6.65
C ALA A 159 -5.17 13.04 -5.23
N ARG A 160 -4.12 13.82 -5.00
CA ARG A 160 -3.45 13.93 -3.70
C ARG A 160 -4.32 14.60 -2.62
N ARG A 161 -5.14 15.60 -2.97
CA ARG A 161 -6.16 16.16 -2.06
C ARG A 161 -7.19 15.14 -1.63
N GLY A 162 -7.60 14.25 -2.54
CA GLY A 162 -8.47 13.11 -2.22
C GLY A 162 -7.80 12.08 -1.29
N SER A 163 -6.47 12.07 -1.21
CA SER A 163 -5.68 11.17 -0.36
C SER A 163 -5.07 11.84 0.88
N GLU A 164 -5.12 13.19 1.01
CA GLU A 164 -4.62 13.88 2.20
C GLU A 164 -5.34 13.38 3.46
N GLY A 165 -4.58 12.80 4.39
CA GLY A 165 -5.11 12.19 5.60
C GLY A 165 -5.68 10.78 5.42
N ARG A 166 -5.54 10.17 4.25
CA ARG A 166 -5.89 8.77 4.04
C ARG A 166 -4.66 7.88 4.22
N VAL A 167 -4.85 6.74 4.86
CA VAL A 167 -3.82 5.72 5.09
C VAL A 167 -4.17 4.42 4.36
N GLY A 168 -3.19 3.59 4.07
CA GLY A 168 -3.41 2.27 3.48
C GLY A 168 -4.26 1.39 4.40
N TRP A 169 -5.02 0.46 3.80
CA TRP A 169 -5.90 -0.46 4.55
C TRP A 169 -5.16 -1.20 5.67
N LEU A 170 -4.00 -1.79 5.35
CA LEU A 170 -3.21 -2.56 6.32
C LEU A 170 -2.67 -1.68 7.47
N GLU A 171 -2.26 -0.45 7.15
CA GLU A 171 -1.79 0.51 8.15
C GLU A 171 -2.92 0.89 9.12
N ALA A 172 -4.11 1.18 8.57
CA ALA A 172 -5.29 1.49 9.37
C ALA A 172 -5.71 0.31 10.25
N GLU A 173 -5.73 -0.89 9.68
CA GLU A 173 -6.07 -2.13 10.39
C GLU A 173 -5.13 -2.36 11.57
N ARG A 174 -3.81 -2.33 11.34
CA ARG A 174 -2.79 -2.48 12.39
C ARG A 174 -2.87 -1.42 13.48
N ALA A 175 -3.19 -0.18 13.10
CA ALA A 175 -3.31 0.92 14.06
C ALA A 175 -4.52 0.76 15.00
N VAL A 176 -5.62 0.15 14.53
CA VAL A 176 -6.86 0.07 15.34
C VAL A 176 -7.12 -1.32 15.93
N ALA A 177 -6.48 -2.38 15.45
CA ALA A 177 -6.69 -3.73 15.97
C ALA A 177 -6.49 -3.84 17.50
N PRO A 178 -5.42 -3.27 18.12
CA PRO A 178 -5.24 -3.31 19.57
C PRO A 178 -6.36 -2.55 20.33
N LEU A 179 -6.84 -1.44 19.77
CA LEU A 179 -7.95 -0.67 20.33
C LEU A 179 -9.25 -1.47 20.30
N VAL A 180 -9.55 -2.16 19.21
CA VAL A 180 -10.73 -3.03 19.08
C VAL A 180 -10.68 -4.15 20.11
N GLU A 181 -9.54 -4.80 20.30
CA GLU A 181 -9.35 -5.84 21.32
C GLU A 181 -9.53 -5.28 22.74
N GLN A 182 -8.98 -4.10 23.03
CA GLN A 182 -9.22 -3.43 24.32
C GLN A 182 -10.71 -3.16 24.56
N LEU A 183 -11.43 -2.70 23.53
CA LEU A 183 -12.87 -2.43 23.66
C LEU A 183 -13.69 -3.72 23.84
N ARG A 184 -13.32 -4.83 23.19
CA ARG A 184 -13.94 -6.15 23.39
C ARG A 184 -13.78 -6.66 24.82
N ALA A 185 -12.65 -6.36 25.44
CA ALA A 185 -12.37 -6.77 26.82
C ALA A 185 -13.15 -5.98 27.90
N VAL A 186 -13.83 -4.88 27.54
CA VAL A 186 -14.62 -4.09 28.48
C VAL A 186 -15.85 -4.87 28.93
N SER A 187 -16.06 -4.95 30.25
CA SER A 187 -17.20 -5.68 30.83
C SER A 187 -18.55 -5.16 30.33
N GLY A 188 -19.38 -6.07 29.83
CA GLY A 188 -20.70 -5.76 29.29
C GLY A 188 -20.71 -5.39 27.79
N VAL A 189 -19.58 -5.48 27.12
CA VAL A 189 -19.49 -5.46 25.66
C VAL A 189 -19.86 -6.84 25.13
N ALA A 190 -20.80 -6.89 24.20
CA ALA A 190 -21.18 -8.11 23.50
C ALA A 190 -20.34 -8.35 22.24
N ASP A 191 -19.97 -7.25 21.56
CA ASP A 191 -19.09 -7.28 20.39
C ASP A 191 -18.53 -5.89 20.10
N ALA A 192 -17.34 -5.83 19.46
CA ALA A 192 -16.72 -4.61 18.97
C ALA A 192 -16.02 -4.92 17.64
N VAL A 193 -16.36 -4.16 16.59
CA VAL A 193 -15.81 -4.38 15.24
C VAL A 193 -15.54 -3.07 14.53
N VAL A 194 -14.61 -3.09 13.60
CA VAL A 194 -14.45 -2.01 12.63
C VAL A 194 -15.66 -1.99 11.67
N ALA A 195 -15.99 -0.80 11.19
CA ALA A 195 -17.03 -0.56 10.19
C ALA A 195 -16.45 0.31 9.05
N GLY A 196 -17.30 1.04 8.34
CA GLY A 196 -16.88 1.99 7.32
C GLY A 196 -16.10 1.37 6.17
N SER A 197 -15.25 2.20 5.57
CA SER A 197 -14.42 1.81 4.43
C SER A 197 -13.36 0.75 4.77
N LEU A 198 -12.89 0.72 6.02
CA LEU A 198 -11.94 -0.30 6.48
C LEU A 198 -12.56 -1.70 6.43
N ARG A 199 -13.79 -1.86 6.95
CA ARG A 199 -14.50 -3.14 6.90
C ARG A 199 -14.86 -3.58 5.48
N ARG A 200 -15.05 -2.63 4.56
CA ARG A 200 -15.31 -2.95 3.14
C ARG A 200 -14.05 -3.29 2.34
N GLY A 201 -12.87 -3.33 2.98
CA GLY A 201 -11.61 -3.65 2.32
C GLY A 201 -11.18 -2.59 1.29
N ARG A 202 -11.50 -1.29 1.52
CA ARG A 202 -11.04 -0.23 0.61
C ARG A 202 -9.53 -0.06 0.71
N GLU A 203 -8.86 0.08 -0.43
CA GLU A 203 -7.39 0.22 -0.51
C GLU A 203 -6.82 1.28 0.43
N THR A 204 -7.57 2.39 0.63
CA THR A 204 -7.22 3.44 1.58
C THR A 204 -8.44 3.86 2.39
N VAL A 205 -8.20 4.32 3.61
CA VAL A 205 -9.23 4.83 4.54
C VAL A 205 -8.88 6.23 5.02
N GLY A 206 -9.86 7.12 5.16
CA GLY A 206 -9.67 8.47 5.68
C GLY A 206 -9.86 8.55 7.19
N ASP A 207 -10.79 7.76 7.69
CA ASP A 207 -11.16 7.61 9.09
C ASP A 207 -11.57 6.17 9.34
N VAL A 208 -11.58 5.76 10.60
CA VAL A 208 -12.02 4.43 11.01
C VAL A 208 -13.24 4.53 11.88
N ASP A 209 -14.32 3.88 11.47
CA ASP A 209 -15.50 3.69 12.31
C ASP A 209 -15.33 2.40 13.14
N ILE A 210 -15.57 2.48 14.46
CA ILE A 210 -15.68 1.33 15.35
C ILE A 210 -17.11 1.31 15.92
N LEU A 211 -17.76 0.16 15.78
CA LEU A 211 -19.09 -0.08 16.35
C LEU A 211 -19.00 -1.07 17.50
N VAL A 212 -19.56 -0.70 18.64
CA VAL A 212 -19.60 -1.54 19.85
C VAL A 212 -21.04 -1.82 20.24
N SER A 213 -21.34 -3.09 20.52
CA SER A 213 -22.59 -3.53 21.10
C SER A 213 -22.48 -3.61 22.61
N ALA A 214 -23.12 -2.69 23.33
CA ALA A 214 -23.15 -2.70 24.80
C ALA A 214 -24.44 -2.06 25.36
N ALA A 215 -24.93 -2.58 26.48
CA ALA A 215 -26.08 -2.03 27.16
C ALA A 215 -25.74 -0.75 27.98
N ARG A 216 -24.48 -0.64 28.41
CA ARG A 216 -23.97 0.47 29.24
C ARG A 216 -22.73 1.08 28.54
N PRO A 217 -22.91 2.23 27.85
CA PRO A 217 -21.82 2.79 27.03
C PRO A 217 -20.70 3.48 27.80
N ALA A 218 -20.93 3.92 29.06
CA ALA A 218 -19.98 4.75 29.80
C ALA A 218 -18.58 4.13 29.92
N ALA A 219 -18.49 2.87 30.39
CA ALA A 219 -17.21 2.19 30.51
C ALA A 219 -16.49 2.00 29.17
N VAL A 220 -17.24 1.81 28.08
CA VAL A 220 -16.70 1.73 26.71
C VAL A 220 -16.12 3.08 26.28
N MET A 221 -16.85 4.17 26.57
CA MET A 221 -16.37 5.52 26.27
C MET A 221 -15.11 5.88 27.06
N ASP A 222 -15.07 5.52 28.34
CA ASP A 222 -13.89 5.75 29.19
C ASP A 222 -12.67 4.96 28.66
N ALA A 223 -12.85 3.69 28.31
CA ALA A 223 -11.80 2.86 27.72
C ALA A 223 -11.29 3.40 26.37
N PHE A 224 -12.21 3.90 25.53
CA PHE A 224 -11.87 4.49 24.24
C PHE A 224 -11.06 5.79 24.38
N LEU A 225 -11.55 6.70 25.21
CA LEU A 225 -10.90 8.00 25.43
C LEU A 225 -9.59 7.88 26.22
N GLY A 226 -9.44 6.82 27.03
CA GLY A 226 -8.24 6.50 27.79
C GLY A 226 -7.24 5.60 27.06
N TYR A 227 -7.47 5.25 25.78
CA TYR A 227 -6.53 4.44 25.03
C TYR A 227 -5.18 5.17 24.86
N ALA A 228 -4.08 4.45 25.10
CA ALA A 228 -2.73 5.02 25.20
C ALA A 228 -2.28 5.82 23.96
N GLU A 229 -2.73 5.40 22.76
CA GLU A 229 -2.39 6.07 21.50
C GLU A 229 -3.30 7.27 21.16
N VAL A 230 -4.28 7.62 22.02
CA VAL A 230 -5.13 8.79 21.80
C VAL A 230 -4.33 10.06 22.07
N ARG A 231 -4.10 10.84 21.03
CA ARG A 231 -3.44 12.15 21.12
C ARG A 231 -4.41 13.26 21.46
N GLU A 232 -5.63 13.19 20.90
CA GLU A 232 -6.65 14.21 21.00
C GLU A 232 -8.04 13.60 20.99
N ALA A 233 -8.91 14.06 21.88
CA ALA A 233 -10.34 13.78 21.81
C ALA A 233 -11.04 14.92 21.07
N VAL A 234 -11.37 14.67 19.80
CA VAL A 234 -11.99 15.64 18.88
C VAL A 234 -13.45 15.90 19.26
N ALA A 235 -14.17 14.86 19.65
CA ALA A 235 -15.55 14.95 20.12
C ALA A 235 -15.84 13.92 21.23
N ARG A 236 -16.63 14.30 22.21
CA ARG A 236 -17.02 13.44 23.33
C ARG A 236 -18.54 13.45 23.48
N GLY A 237 -19.13 12.28 23.57
CA GLY A 237 -20.57 12.10 23.80
C GLY A 237 -20.86 10.78 24.49
N PRO A 238 -22.09 10.57 24.97
CA PRO A 238 -22.45 9.39 25.78
C PRO A 238 -22.45 8.08 25.00
N THR A 239 -22.65 8.11 23.67
CA THR A 239 -22.71 6.93 22.79
C THR A 239 -21.92 7.11 21.52
N ARG A 240 -21.30 8.29 21.31
CA ARG A 240 -20.45 8.62 20.19
C ARG A 240 -19.28 9.47 20.66
N SER A 241 -18.07 9.09 20.28
CA SER A 241 -16.87 9.89 20.48
C SER A 241 -15.96 9.78 19.25
N THR A 242 -15.15 10.81 19.04
CA THR A 242 -14.15 10.87 17.97
C THR A 242 -12.81 11.20 18.60
N VAL A 243 -11.78 10.44 18.24
CA VAL A 243 -10.40 10.68 18.67
C VAL A 243 -9.47 10.77 17.47
N ARG A 244 -8.31 11.37 17.69
CA ARG A 244 -7.16 11.31 16.79
C ARG A 244 -6.04 10.55 17.47
N LEU A 245 -5.57 9.48 16.84
CA LEU A 245 -4.44 8.69 17.33
C LEU A 245 -3.10 9.41 17.13
N ALA A 246 -2.06 8.93 17.77
CA ALA A 246 -0.69 9.43 17.61
C ALA A 246 -0.20 9.36 16.15
N SER A 247 -0.65 8.39 15.37
CA SER A 247 -0.43 8.26 13.92
C SER A 247 -1.10 9.37 13.09
N GLY A 248 -2.02 10.15 13.68
CA GLY A 248 -2.84 11.14 12.97
C GLY A 248 -4.18 10.59 12.46
N LEU A 249 -4.38 9.26 12.49
CA LEU A 249 -5.62 8.61 12.05
C LEU A 249 -6.79 9.01 12.95
N GLN A 250 -7.90 9.43 12.34
CA GLN A 250 -9.13 9.69 13.06
C GLN A 250 -9.90 8.39 13.30
N VAL A 251 -10.41 8.20 14.50
CA VAL A 251 -11.24 7.05 14.87
C VAL A 251 -12.55 7.54 15.47
N ASP A 252 -13.65 7.08 14.91
CA ASP A 252 -15.01 7.35 15.36
C ASP A 252 -15.57 6.11 16.06
N LEU A 253 -15.94 6.25 17.33
CA LEU A 253 -16.60 5.19 18.09
C LEU A 253 -18.10 5.44 18.21
N ARG A 254 -18.88 4.39 17.99
CA ARG A 254 -20.31 4.35 18.32
C ARG A 254 -20.64 3.15 19.18
N VAL A 255 -21.40 3.38 20.26
CA VAL A 255 -21.95 2.32 21.09
C VAL A 255 -23.46 2.25 20.87
N VAL A 256 -23.96 1.06 20.57
CA VAL A 256 -25.37 0.80 20.29
C VAL A 256 -25.91 -0.34 21.16
N ALA A 257 -27.20 -0.34 21.38
CA ALA A 257 -27.88 -1.44 22.08
C ALA A 257 -27.81 -2.72 21.24
N PRO A 258 -27.71 -3.92 21.86
CA PRO A 258 -27.67 -5.20 21.14
C PRO A 258 -28.84 -5.42 20.17
N ALA A 259 -30.01 -4.89 20.46
CA ALA A 259 -31.19 -4.98 19.58
C ALA A 259 -31.03 -4.24 18.24
N SER A 260 -30.14 -3.24 18.18
CA SER A 260 -29.89 -2.40 17.02
C SER A 260 -28.55 -2.72 16.32
N TYR A 261 -27.76 -3.63 16.86
CA TYR A 261 -26.36 -3.82 16.46
C TYR A 261 -26.20 -4.17 14.98
N GLY A 262 -27.00 -5.11 14.46
CA GLY A 262 -26.93 -5.50 13.05
C GLY A 262 -27.35 -4.39 12.10
N ALA A 263 -28.41 -3.65 12.42
CA ALA A 263 -28.84 -2.52 11.61
C ALA A 263 -27.82 -1.37 11.63
N ALA A 264 -27.22 -1.09 12.79
CA ALA A 264 -26.13 -0.14 12.93
C ALA A 264 -24.90 -0.59 12.14
N LEU A 265 -24.58 -1.89 12.15
CA LEU A 265 -23.45 -2.44 11.42
C LEU A 265 -23.65 -2.31 9.90
N VAL A 266 -24.86 -2.57 9.37
CA VAL A 266 -25.20 -2.28 7.96
C VAL A 266 -25.02 -0.80 7.67
N TYR A 267 -25.57 0.08 8.52
CA TYR A 267 -25.55 1.53 8.31
C TYR A 267 -24.14 2.11 8.31
N PHE A 268 -23.32 1.79 9.32
CA PHE A 268 -21.96 2.33 9.47
C PHE A 268 -20.94 1.64 8.57
N THR A 269 -21.15 0.39 8.16
CA THR A 269 -20.33 -0.25 7.14
C THR A 269 -20.51 0.43 5.79
N GLY A 270 -21.73 0.83 5.43
CA GLY A 270 -22.00 1.48 4.14
C GLY A 270 -21.93 0.47 2.96
N SER A 271 -21.61 0.92 1.73
CA SER A 271 -21.30 2.32 1.38
C SER A 271 -22.53 3.25 1.51
N LYS A 272 -22.32 4.54 1.34
CA LYS A 272 -23.44 5.50 1.28
C LYS A 272 -24.44 5.13 0.18
N ALA A 273 -23.94 4.76 -1.00
CA ALA A 273 -24.76 4.36 -2.14
C ALA A 273 -25.55 3.08 -1.84
N HIS A 274 -24.89 2.06 -1.27
CA HIS A 274 -25.52 0.82 -0.82
C HIS A 274 -26.65 1.10 0.21
N ASN A 275 -26.38 1.91 1.22
CA ASN A 275 -27.38 2.29 2.22
C ASN A 275 -28.58 3.04 1.62
N ILE A 276 -28.36 3.90 0.63
CA ILE A 276 -29.45 4.58 -0.08
C ILE A 276 -30.33 3.56 -0.79
N ALA A 277 -29.73 2.59 -1.50
CA ALA A 277 -30.49 1.56 -2.20
C ALA A 277 -31.28 0.66 -1.23
N LEU A 278 -30.69 0.21 -0.11
CA LEU A 278 -31.41 -0.55 0.92
C LEU A 278 -32.58 0.23 1.54
N ARG A 279 -32.37 1.53 1.81
CA ARG A 279 -33.46 2.40 2.34
C ARG A 279 -34.56 2.59 1.34
N SER A 280 -34.25 2.70 0.04
CA SER A 280 -35.25 2.77 -1.02
C SER A 280 -36.09 1.49 -1.10
N LEU A 281 -35.46 0.31 -0.97
CA LEU A 281 -36.17 -0.97 -0.91
C LEU A 281 -37.08 -1.08 0.32
N ALA A 282 -36.64 -0.59 1.47
CA ALA A 282 -37.47 -0.55 2.67
C ALA A 282 -38.67 0.39 2.49
N ALA A 283 -38.43 1.59 1.92
CA ALA A 283 -39.49 2.59 1.67
C ALA A 283 -40.56 2.09 0.69
N GLN A 284 -40.20 1.35 -0.35
CA GLN A 284 -41.14 0.71 -1.28
C GLN A 284 -42.11 -0.26 -0.59
N ARG A 285 -41.76 -0.76 0.61
CA ARG A 285 -42.59 -1.64 1.44
C ARG A 285 -43.31 -0.91 2.58
N GLY A 286 -43.21 0.42 2.62
CA GLY A 286 -43.74 1.23 3.72
C GLY A 286 -42.90 1.15 5.00
N TRP A 287 -41.67 0.66 4.92
CA TRP A 287 -40.76 0.48 6.06
C TRP A 287 -39.67 1.56 6.12
N LYS A 288 -39.13 1.78 7.32
CA LYS A 288 -38.03 2.71 7.56
C LYS A 288 -36.79 1.94 8.04
N LEU A 289 -35.69 2.02 7.30
CA LEU A 289 -34.38 1.50 7.69
C LEU A 289 -33.48 2.62 8.22
N SER A 290 -32.92 2.43 9.40
CA SER A 290 -31.95 3.32 10.03
C SER A 290 -30.94 2.52 10.84
N GLU A 291 -29.96 3.19 11.46
CA GLU A 291 -29.00 2.57 12.39
C GLU A 291 -29.64 1.91 13.63
N TYR A 292 -30.90 2.22 13.91
CA TYR A 292 -31.63 1.63 15.04
C TYR A 292 -32.40 0.36 14.68
N GLY A 293 -32.62 0.11 13.40
CA GLY A 293 -33.37 -1.06 12.94
C GLY A 293 -34.16 -0.82 11.66
N LEU A 294 -34.87 -1.85 11.24
CA LEU A 294 -35.91 -1.82 10.23
C LEU A 294 -37.28 -1.75 10.92
N PHE A 295 -38.09 -0.76 10.59
CA PHE A 295 -39.35 -0.47 11.25
C PHE A 295 -40.54 -0.42 10.30
N GLU A 296 -41.69 -0.86 10.77
CA GLU A 296 -43.00 -0.60 10.20
C GLU A 296 -43.77 0.26 11.23
N GLY A 297 -43.94 1.53 10.92
CA GLY A 297 -44.43 2.50 11.92
C GLY A 297 -43.51 2.55 13.15
N ARG A 298 -44.04 2.16 14.32
CA ARG A 298 -43.28 2.06 15.58
C ARG A 298 -42.74 0.64 15.86
N LYS A 299 -43.15 -0.37 15.10
CA LYS A 299 -42.79 -1.76 15.34
C LYS A 299 -41.43 -2.03 14.69
N GLN A 300 -40.45 -2.48 15.47
CA GLN A 300 -39.18 -2.96 14.97
C GLN A 300 -39.38 -4.35 14.36
N LEU A 301 -39.01 -4.49 13.07
CA LEU A 301 -39.12 -5.73 12.32
C LEU A 301 -37.82 -6.55 12.37
N SER A 302 -36.68 -5.88 12.38
CA SER A 302 -35.34 -6.48 12.47
C SER A 302 -34.30 -5.45 12.91
N GLY A 303 -33.09 -5.91 13.27
CA GLY A 303 -32.00 -4.99 13.66
C GLY A 303 -30.89 -5.65 14.48
N ARG A 304 -31.06 -6.88 14.95
CA ARG A 304 -30.07 -7.55 15.81
C ARG A 304 -28.84 -8.02 15.06
N THR A 305 -29.02 -8.55 13.84
CA THR A 305 -27.95 -9.01 12.96
C THR A 305 -28.10 -8.39 11.57
N GLU A 306 -27.01 -8.31 10.83
CA GLU A 306 -27.05 -7.85 9.44
C GLU A 306 -27.89 -8.81 8.56
N ASP A 307 -27.68 -10.13 8.74
CA ASP A 307 -28.44 -11.15 8.01
C ASP A 307 -29.96 -11.00 8.21
N ASP A 308 -30.41 -10.69 9.42
CA ASP A 308 -31.80 -10.45 9.72
C ASP A 308 -32.38 -9.24 8.97
N VAL A 309 -31.58 -8.17 8.84
CA VAL A 309 -31.96 -6.98 8.05
C VAL A 309 -32.06 -7.32 6.57
N TYR A 310 -31.06 -7.98 6.00
CA TYR A 310 -31.06 -8.37 4.57
C TYR A 310 -32.19 -9.34 4.26
N ARG A 311 -32.36 -10.40 5.05
CA ARG A 311 -33.41 -11.38 4.87
C ARG A 311 -34.80 -10.75 4.95
N ARG A 312 -35.04 -9.82 5.87
CA ARG A 312 -36.30 -9.10 5.97
C ARG A 312 -36.58 -8.24 4.73
N LEU A 313 -35.55 -7.71 4.10
CA LEU A 313 -35.63 -7.02 2.82
C LEU A 313 -35.73 -7.97 1.60
N GLY A 314 -35.80 -9.30 1.81
CA GLY A 314 -35.88 -10.28 0.75
C GLY A 314 -34.56 -10.46 -0.03
N LEU A 315 -33.42 -10.23 0.65
CA LEU A 315 -32.08 -10.33 0.11
C LEU A 315 -31.31 -11.42 0.83
N LYS A 316 -30.39 -12.09 0.13
CA LYS A 316 -29.31 -12.83 0.79
C LYS A 316 -28.33 -11.83 1.43
N TYR A 317 -27.62 -12.27 2.46
CA TYR A 317 -26.57 -11.48 3.09
C TYR A 317 -25.55 -11.04 2.04
N ILE A 318 -25.18 -9.76 2.09
CA ILE A 318 -24.18 -9.17 1.20
C ILE A 318 -22.92 -8.91 2.03
N ALA A 319 -21.80 -9.52 1.63
CA ALA A 319 -20.51 -9.30 2.27
C ALA A 319 -20.08 -7.82 2.17
N PRO A 320 -19.42 -7.28 3.22
CA PRO A 320 -19.01 -5.87 3.25
C PRO A 320 -18.25 -5.42 2.00
N GLU A 321 -17.36 -6.25 1.48
CA GLU A 321 -16.51 -6.00 0.32
C GLU A 321 -17.31 -5.72 -0.97
N LEU A 322 -18.54 -6.23 -1.04
CA LEU A 322 -19.43 -6.05 -2.21
C LEU A 322 -20.32 -4.81 -2.11
N ARG A 323 -20.38 -4.11 -0.97
CA ARG A 323 -21.37 -3.05 -0.68
C ARG A 323 -21.02 -1.71 -1.30
N GLU A 324 -20.75 -1.65 -2.60
CA GLU A 324 -20.42 -0.42 -3.32
C GLU A 324 -21.49 0.03 -4.33
N ASN A 325 -22.66 -0.61 -4.32
CA ASN A 325 -23.76 -0.39 -5.26
C ASN A 325 -23.37 -0.66 -6.74
N GLY A 326 -22.64 -1.78 -6.92
CA GLY A 326 -22.21 -2.27 -8.24
C GLY A 326 -23.07 -3.42 -8.80
N GLY A 327 -24.34 -3.57 -8.34
CA GLY A 327 -25.24 -4.66 -8.75
C GLY A 327 -25.42 -5.75 -7.70
N GLU A 328 -24.79 -5.61 -6.54
CA GLU A 328 -24.84 -6.61 -5.46
C GLU A 328 -26.24 -6.79 -4.88
N ILE A 329 -27.10 -5.76 -4.93
CA ILE A 329 -28.48 -5.85 -4.39
C ILE A 329 -29.35 -6.73 -5.31
N GLU A 330 -29.23 -6.55 -6.62
CA GLU A 330 -29.90 -7.37 -7.62
C GLU A 330 -29.40 -8.81 -7.56
N ALA A 331 -28.10 -9.01 -7.44
CA ALA A 331 -27.47 -10.31 -7.30
C ALA A 331 -27.92 -11.03 -6.00
N ALA A 332 -28.03 -10.28 -4.88
CA ALA A 332 -28.53 -10.82 -3.61
C ALA A 332 -30.00 -11.25 -3.70
N ARG A 333 -30.83 -10.51 -4.44
CA ARG A 333 -32.23 -10.85 -4.70
C ARG A 333 -32.35 -12.08 -5.59
N ALA A 334 -31.53 -12.18 -6.65
CA ALA A 334 -31.50 -13.30 -7.56
C ALA A 334 -30.80 -14.55 -7.00
N GLY A 335 -30.05 -14.39 -5.90
CA GLY A 335 -29.25 -15.47 -5.32
C GLY A 335 -27.97 -15.79 -6.08
N THR A 336 -27.45 -14.84 -6.86
CA THR A 336 -26.28 -14.96 -7.76
C THR A 336 -25.06 -14.19 -7.24
N LEU A 337 -25.03 -13.85 -5.94
CA LEU A 337 -23.82 -13.25 -5.34
C LEU A 337 -22.61 -14.16 -5.55
N PRO A 338 -21.43 -13.60 -5.87
CA PRO A 338 -20.21 -14.38 -5.97
C PRO A 338 -19.81 -14.93 -4.60
N ARG A 339 -19.22 -16.12 -4.59
CA ARG A 339 -18.46 -16.59 -3.42
C ARG A 339 -17.12 -15.83 -3.42
N LEU A 340 -16.87 -15.07 -2.37
CA LEU A 340 -15.58 -14.39 -2.19
C LEU A 340 -14.51 -15.39 -1.75
N VAL A 341 -13.28 -15.11 -2.14
CA VAL A 341 -12.10 -15.84 -1.67
C VAL A 341 -11.92 -15.60 -0.18
N ALA A 342 -11.77 -16.66 0.59
CA ALA A 342 -11.45 -16.63 2.02
C ALA A 342 -10.01 -17.10 2.25
N LEU A 343 -9.47 -16.84 3.45
CA LEU A 343 -8.11 -17.25 3.79
C LEU A 343 -7.89 -18.75 3.62
N ASP A 344 -8.88 -19.57 4.00
CA ASP A 344 -8.84 -21.03 3.87
C ASP A 344 -8.89 -21.53 2.41
N ASP A 345 -9.21 -20.68 1.45
CA ASP A 345 -9.17 -20.99 0.03
C ASP A 345 -7.76 -20.83 -0.56
N ILE A 346 -6.84 -20.14 0.14
CA ILE A 346 -5.46 -19.88 -0.32
C ILE A 346 -4.64 -21.15 -0.15
N ARG A 347 -4.11 -21.66 -1.27
CA ARG A 347 -3.34 -22.91 -1.32
C ARG A 347 -1.85 -22.68 -1.58
N GLY A 348 -1.45 -21.49 -1.95
CA GLY A 348 -0.07 -21.14 -2.23
C GLY A 348 0.07 -19.69 -2.67
N ASP A 349 1.31 -19.27 -2.85
CA ASP A 349 1.68 -17.95 -3.39
C ASP A 349 2.49 -18.14 -4.68
N LEU A 350 2.17 -17.35 -5.71
CA LEU A 350 2.78 -17.45 -7.03
C LEU A 350 3.67 -16.26 -7.37
N HIS A 351 3.84 -15.32 -6.42
CA HIS A 351 4.69 -14.14 -6.63
C HIS A 351 5.33 -13.67 -5.34
N CYS A 352 6.54 -14.14 -5.06
CA CYS A 352 7.33 -13.70 -3.91
C CYS A 352 8.83 -13.71 -4.21
N HIS A 353 9.58 -12.91 -3.42
CA HIS A 353 11.01 -12.68 -3.60
C HIS A 353 11.82 -13.16 -2.41
N THR A 354 13.10 -13.48 -2.66
CA THR A 354 14.05 -13.86 -1.64
C THR A 354 15.19 -12.83 -1.52
N THR A 355 16.09 -13.04 -0.57
CA THR A 355 17.33 -12.26 -0.46
C THR A 355 18.30 -12.46 -1.63
N ALA A 356 17.96 -13.29 -2.61
CA ALA A 356 18.71 -13.37 -3.86
C ALA A 356 18.52 -12.10 -4.71
N THR A 357 17.39 -11.42 -4.57
CA THR A 357 17.10 -10.10 -5.18
C THR A 357 16.77 -9.05 -4.11
N ASP A 358 15.54 -8.65 -3.95
CA ASP A 358 15.10 -7.58 -3.06
C ASP A 358 14.16 -8.05 -1.93
N GLY A 359 13.92 -9.36 -1.82
CA GLY A 359 13.19 -9.95 -0.70
C GLY A 359 13.98 -9.85 0.62
N THR A 360 13.30 -9.97 1.73
CA THR A 360 13.87 -9.82 3.08
C THR A 360 14.39 -11.12 3.66
N ASP A 361 13.88 -12.25 3.19
CA ASP A 361 14.14 -13.57 3.77
C ASP A 361 14.75 -14.54 2.75
N PRO A 362 15.63 -15.46 3.19
CA PRO A 362 16.23 -16.45 2.30
C PRO A 362 15.22 -17.55 1.94
N LEU A 363 15.52 -18.27 0.86
CA LEU A 363 14.68 -19.35 0.31
C LEU A 363 14.17 -20.34 1.37
N GLU A 364 15.03 -20.78 2.28
CA GLU A 364 14.66 -21.76 3.31
C GLU A 364 13.69 -21.18 4.37
N ALA A 365 13.78 -19.88 4.65
CA ALA A 365 12.84 -19.21 5.55
C ALA A 365 11.47 -19.03 4.88
N MET A 366 11.46 -18.64 3.60
CA MET A 366 10.24 -18.53 2.80
C MET A 366 9.51 -19.88 2.71
N ALA A 367 10.24 -20.97 2.44
CA ALA A 367 9.67 -22.31 2.41
C ALA A 367 9.05 -22.71 3.74
N ARG A 368 9.74 -22.44 4.87
CA ARG A 368 9.24 -22.77 6.20
C ARG A 368 7.97 -22.00 6.54
N ALA A 369 7.94 -20.70 6.25
CA ALA A 369 6.75 -19.88 6.45
C ALA A 369 5.55 -20.38 5.61
N ALA A 370 5.79 -20.80 4.37
CA ALA A 370 4.77 -21.39 3.51
C ALA A 370 4.22 -22.73 4.06
N GLU A 371 5.09 -23.60 4.62
CA GLU A 371 4.67 -24.83 5.29
C GLU A 371 3.84 -24.54 6.56
N GLU A 372 4.23 -23.54 7.35
CA GLU A 372 3.50 -23.12 8.55
C GLU A 372 2.12 -22.54 8.22
N LEU A 373 2.00 -21.86 7.07
CA LEU A 373 0.72 -21.38 6.53
C LEU A 373 -0.14 -22.50 5.91
N GLY A 374 0.39 -23.72 5.78
CA GLY A 374 -0.31 -24.85 5.19
C GLY A 374 -0.39 -24.79 3.66
N TYR A 375 0.49 -24.06 2.99
CA TYR A 375 0.54 -23.95 1.54
C TYR A 375 0.95 -25.27 0.89
N GLU A 376 0.40 -25.56 -0.28
CA GLU A 376 0.73 -26.72 -1.10
C GLU A 376 1.87 -26.40 -2.09
N TYR A 377 1.96 -25.14 -2.51
CA TYR A 377 3.01 -24.66 -3.42
C TYR A 377 3.43 -23.22 -3.11
N LEU A 378 4.65 -22.90 -3.52
CA LEU A 378 5.23 -21.55 -3.45
C LEU A 378 6.07 -21.30 -4.70
N ALA A 379 5.82 -20.23 -5.45
CA ALA A 379 6.68 -19.84 -6.55
C ALA A 379 7.68 -18.78 -6.07
N ILE A 380 8.97 -19.07 -6.22
CA ILE A 380 10.03 -18.08 -6.00
C ILE A 380 10.24 -17.33 -7.32
N THR A 381 9.94 -16.05 -7.32
CA THR A 381 9.90 -15.20 -8.53
C THR A 381 10.92 -14.07 -8.44
N ASP A 382 12.12 -14.37 -8.01
CA ASP A 382 13.18 -13.38 -7.93
C ASP A 382 13.39 -12.66 -9.27
N HIS A 383 13.65 -11.34 -9.21
CA HIS A 383 13.76 -10.48 -10.40
C HIS A 383 14.88 -10.90 -11.34
N THR A 384 14.69 -10.63 -12.63
CA THR A 384 15.70 -10.88 -13.64
C THR A 384 16.59 -9.67 -13.91
N ARG A 385 17.68 -9.87 -14.65
CA ARG A 385 18.83 -8.95 -14.77
C ARG A 385 18.50 -7.52 -15.20
N HIS A 386 17.38 -7.30 -15.89
CA HIS A 386 17.00 -5.96 -16.36
C HIS A 386 16.73 -5.03 -15.18
N LEU A 387 16.09 -5.52 -14.13
CA LEU A 387 15.82 -4.75 -12.91
C LEU A 387 17.04 -4.70 -11.99
N ARG A 388 18.02 -3.87 -12.36
CA ARG A 388 19.29 -3.73 -11.63
C ARG A 388 19.12 -3.22 -10.20
N ILE A 389 18.10 -2.43 -9.94
CA ILE A 389 17.84 -1.85 -8.62
C ILE A 389 17.48 -2.93 -7.59
N ALA A 390 16.83 -4.01 -8.06
CA ALA A 390 16.50 -5.16 -7.24
C ALA A 390 17.60 -6.23 -7.25
N ASN A 391 18.82 -5.94 -7.74
CA ASN A 391 19.90 -6.92 -7.88
C ASN A 391 19.51 -8.14 -8.73
N GLY A 392 18.72 -7.94 -9.78
CA GLY A 392 18.12 -8.99 -10.60
C GLY A 392 19.11 -10.05 -11.10
N LEU A 393 18.62 -11.28 -11.22
CA LEU A 393 19.41 -12.47 -11.52
C LEU A 393 19.82 -12.52 -12.98
N ASP A 394 21.11 -12.66 -13.24
CA ASP A 394 21.60 -13.11 -14.54
C ASP A 394 21.34 -14.64 -14.73
N PRO A 395 21.44 -15.18 -15.96
CA PRO A 395 21.19 -16.60 -16.21
C PRO A 395 22.03 -17.57 -15.36
N LYS A 396 23.23 -17.17 -14.93
CA LYS A 396 24.10 -18.01 -14.08
C LYS A 396 23.64 -18.01 -12.63
N ARG A 397 23.22 -16.85 -12.13
CA ARG A 397 22.64 -16.73 -10.78
C ARG A 397 21.32 -17.46 -10.72
N LEU A 398 20.43 -17.27 -11.70
CA LEU A 398 19.16 -17.99 -11.81
C LEU A 398 19.39 -19.51 -11.80
N ALA A 399 20.26 -20.04 -12.64
CA ALA A 399 20.57 -21.48 -12.64
C ALA A 399 21.10 -22.01 -11.29
N ARG A 400 21.78 -21.18 -10.48
CA ARG A 400 22.18 -21.56 -9.11
C ARG A 400 20.99 -21.63 -8.15
N GLU A 401 20.08 -20.70 -8.27
CA GLU A 401 18.86 -20.65 -7.48
C GLU A 401 17.95 -21.84 -7.80
N LEU A 402 17.70 -22.12 -9.08
CA LEU A 402 16.91 -23.29 -9.50
C LEU A 402 17.47 -24.59 -8.92
N ARG A 403 18.81 -24.76 -8.90
CA ARG A 403 19.43 -25.90 -8.22
C ARG A 403 19.27 -25.88 -6.69
N ALA A 404 19.17 -24.72 -6.07
CA ALA A 404 18.88 -24.62 -4.64
C ALA A 404 17.44 -25.05 -4.35
N ILE A 405 16.50 -24.62 -5.20
CA ILE A 405 15.08 -25.03 -5.14
C ILE A 405 14.98 -26.56 -5.30
N ASP A 406 15.65 -27.17 -6.28
CA ASP A 406 15.63 -28.63 -6.47
C ASP A 406 16.13 -29.38 -5.21
N ARG A 407 17.22 -28.88 -4.59
CA ARG A 407 17.76 -29.49 -3.34
C ARG A 407 16.81 -29.32 -2.14
N LEU A 408 16.08 -28.24 -2.10
CA LEU A 408 15.13 -27.98 -1.03
C LEU A 408 13.86 -28.83 -1.22
N ASN A 409 13.33 -28.88 -2.43
CA ASN A 409 12.18 -29.73 -2.78
C ASN A 409 12.43 -31.22 -2.46
N ALA A 410 13.66 -31.71 -2.62
CA ALA A 410 14.01 -33.08 -2.23
C ALA A 410 13.85 -33.38 -0.73
N LYS A 411 13.74 -32.35 0.13
CA LYS A 411 13.56 -32.45 1.59
C LYS A 411 12.13 -32.15 2.04
N LEU A 412 11.37 -31.40 1.24
CA LEU A 412 9.98 -31.02 1.54
C LEU A 412 9.03 -32.20 1.24
N ARG A 413 7.92 -32.26 2.01
CA ARG A 413 6.94 -33.36 1.88
C ARG A 413 5.54 -32.88 1.49
N ARG A 414 5.17 -31.67 1.89
CA ARG A 414 3.82 -31.13 1.71
C ARG A 414 3.81 -29.88 0.83
N LEU A 415 4.91 -29.18 0.76
CA LEU A 415 5.10 -27.97 -0.04
C LEU A 415 5.93 -28.33 -1.27
N THR A 416 5.54 -27.81 -2.43
CA THR A 416 6.35 -27.79 -3.66
C THR A 416 6.76 -26.36 -3.97
N ILE A 417 8.07 -26.10 -4.05
CA ILE A 417 8.57 -24.82 -4.52
C ILE A 417 8.70 -24.89 -6.03
N LEU A 418 7.97 -24.02 -6.73
CA LEU A 418 8.03 -23.89 -8.17
C LEU A 418 9.28 -23.07 -8.56
N LYS A 419 10.01 -23.54 -9.56
CA LYS A 419 11.11 -22.81 -10.18
C LYS A 419 10.53 -21.73 -11.07
N SER A 420 10.66 -20.48 -10.67
CA SER A 420 10.06 -19.37 -11.38
C SER A 420 10.96 -18.14 -11.37
N ALA A 421 10.55 -17.09 -12.06
CA ALA A 421 11.19 -15.79 -12.05
C ALA A 421 10.17 -14.71 -12.43
N GLU A 422 10.34 -13.52 -11.86
CA GLU A 422 9.71 -12.31 -12.37
C GLU A 422 10.57 -11.73 -13.47
N VAL A 423 10.11 -11.94 -14.71
CA VAL A 423 10.85 -11.64 -15.93
C VAL A 423 10.38 -10.32 -16.52
N ASP A 424 11.33 -9.39 -16.73
CA ASP A 424 11.01 -8.10 -17.34
C ASP A 424 10.52 -8.25 -18.79
N ILE A 425 9.39 -7.60 -19.08
CA ILE A 425 8.91 -7.40 -20.46
C ILE A 425 9.60 -6.16 -21.00
N LEU A 426 10.49 -6.30 -21.98
CA LEU A 426 11.23 -5.20 -22.59
C LEU A 426 10.32 -4.29 -23.44
N GLU A 427 10.79 -3.12 -23.86
CA GLU A 427 10.00 -2.14 -24.62
C GLU A 427 9.40 -2.72 -25.90
N ASP A 428 10.12 -3.64 -26.55
CA ASP A 428 9.68 -4.33 -27.77
C ASP A 428 8.74 -5.53 -27.52
N GLY A 429 8.50 -5.88 -26.25
CA GLY A 429 7.68 -7.01 -25.82
C GLY A 429 8.44 -8.34 -25.71
N SER A 430 9.76 -8.37 -25.93
CA SER A 430 10.58 -9.55 -25.64
C SER A 430 10.78 -9.71 -24.12
N LEU A 431 11.12 -10.92 -23.68
CA LEU A 431 11.48 -11.23 -22.30
C LEU A 431 13.00 -11.07 -22.12
N ASP A 432 13.43 -10.56 -20.96
CA ASP A 432 14.86 -10.23 -20.73
C ASP A 432 15.76 -11.45 -20.42
N LEU A 433 15.22 -12.65 -20.48
CA LEU A 433 15.94 -13.92 -20.35
C LEU A 433 16.04 -14.67 -21.69
N PRO A 434 17.15 -15.41 -21.91
CA PRO A 434 17.23 -16.29 -23.07
C PRO A 434 16.26 -17.47 -22.97
N ASP A 435 15.73 -17.94 -24.09
CA ASP A 435 14.81 -19.09 -24.19
C ASP A 435 15.32 -20.34 -23.45
N GLY A 436 16.64 -20.56 -23.41
CA GLY A 436 17.24 -21.67 -22.68
C GLY A 436 16.94 -21.61 -21.19
N SER A 437 17.04 -20.41 -20.58
CA SER A 437 16.73 -20.19 -19.17
C SER A 437 15.23 -20.24 -18.92
N LEU A 438 14.41 -19.66 -19.81
CA LEU A 438 12.94 -19.68 -19.69
C LEU A 438 12.37 -21.11 -19.70
N ARG A 439 12.97 -22.03 -20.46
CA ARG A 439 12.57 -23.45 -20.50
C ARG A 439 12.89 -24.24 -19.23
N GLU A 440 13.78 -23.72 -18.37
CA GLU A 440 14.12 -24.37 -17.09
C GLU A 440 13.13 -23.99 -15.97
N LEU A 441 12.23 -23.01 -16.22
CA LEU A 441 11.25 -22.53 -15.27
C LEU A 441 9.94 -23.32 -15.35
N ASP A 442 9.34 -23.60 -14.21
CA ASP A 442 7.98 -24.16 -14.10
C ASP A 442 6.93 -23.07 -14.36
N LEU A 443 7.27 -21.80 -14.04
CA LEU A 443 6.37 -20.65 -14.10
C LEU A 443 7.15 -19.38 -14.46
N VAL A 444 6.68 -18.64 -15.46
CA VAL A 444 7.17 -17.30 -15.83
C VAL A 444 6.14 -16.26 -15.47
N VAL A 445 6.53 -15.34 -14.60
CA VAL A 445 5.74 -14.18 -14.22
C VAL A 445 6.32 -12.97 -14.96
N GLY A 446 5.64 -12.48 -15.99
CA GLY A 446 6.11 -11.35 -16.80
C GLY A 446 5.67 -10.03 -16.19
N ALA A 447 6.58 -9.05 -16.07
CA ALA A 447 6.33 -7.78 -15.42
C ALA A 447 6.79 -6.57 -16.24
N ILE A 448 6.15 -5.43 -15.99
CA ILE A 448 6.54 -4.13 -16.52
C ILE A 448 7.16 -3.30 -15.40
N HIS A 449 8.47 -3.03 -15.47
CA HIS A 449 9.15 -2.19 -14.47
C HIS A 449 9.66 -0.86 -15.03
N ASP A 450 9.56 -0.65 -16.35
CA ASP A 450 10.01 0.56 -17.02
C ASP A 450 9.03 1.03 -18.09
N HIS A 451 9.34 2.16 -18.77
CA HIS A 451 8.55 2.70 -19.87
C HIS A 451 7.05 2.85 -19.59
N PHE A 452 6.68 3.20 -18.34
CA PHE A 452 5.28 3.44 -17.92
C PHE A 452 4.59 4.58 -18.71
N GLY A 453 5.35 5.41 -19.41
CA GLY A 453 4.85 6.54 -20.21
C GLY A 453 4.48 6.20 -21.66
N LEU A 454 4.49 4.94 -22.06
CA LEU A 454 4.04 4.52 -23.40
C LEU A 454 2.53 4.82 -23.59
N THR A 455 2.10 4.94 -24.86
CA THR A 455 0.66 5.07 -25.15
C THR A 455 -0.09 3.78 -24.80
N ARG A 456 -1.39 3.89 -24.60
CA ARG A 456 -2.28 2.76 -24.26
C ARG A 456 -2.13 1.59 -25.24
N GLU A 457 -2.05 1.90 -26.54
CA GLU A 457 -1.89 0.91 -27.60
C GLU A 457 -0.51 0.26 -27.53
N ARG A 458 0.56 1.06 -27.46
CA ARG A 458 1.93 0.54 -27.41
C ARG A 458 2.18 -0.33 -26.19
N GLN A 459 1.60 0.07 -25.04
CA GLN A 459 1.74 -0.72 -23.83
C GLN A 459 0.99 -2.05 -23.92
N ALA A 460 -0.21 -2.06 -24.52
CA ALA A 460 -0.93 -3.30 -24.79
C ALA A 460 -0.17 -4.18 -25.79
N ASP A 461 0.33 -3.64 -26.92
CA ASP A 461 1.09 -4.40 -27.92
C ASP A 461 2.35 -5.02 -27.32
N ARG A 462 3.04 -4.31 -26.41
CA ARG A 462 4.19 -4.81 -25.66
C ARG A 462 3.83 -6.05 -24.83
N VAL A 463 2.74 -5.98 -24.06
CA VAL A 463 2.27 -7.10 -23.22
C VAL A 463 1.80 -8.28 -24.07
N LEU A 464 1.03 -8.02 -25.13
CA LEU A 464 0.53 -9.08 -26.01
C LEU A 464 1.66 -9.86 -26.67
N ARG A 465 2.73 -9.18 -27.11
CA ARG A 465 3.92 -9.86 -27.65
C ARG A 465 4.62 -10.74 -26.62
N ALA A 466 4.72 -10.27 -25.37
CA ALA A 466 5.26 -11.10 -24.31
C ALA A 466 4.42 -12.35 -24.06
N MET A 467 3.08 -12.21 -24.08
CA MET A 467 2.13 -13.32 -23.93
C MET A 467 2.17 -14.31 -25.12
N ASP A 468 2.69 -13.91 -26.29
CA ASP A 468 2.89 -14.82 -27.43
C ASP A 468 4.07 -15.78 -27.20
N HIS A 469 4.92 -15.53 -26.19
CA HIS A 469 6.02 -16.41 -25.85
C HIS A 469 5.50 -17.67 -25.13
N PRO A 470 5.86 -18.89 -25.58
CA PRO A 470 5.29 -20.15 -25.07
C PRO A 470 5.58 -20.41 -23.57
N ALA A 471 6.61 -19.79 -23.00
CA ALA A 471 6.92 -19.90 -21.57
C ALA A 471 6.17 -18.89 -20.69
N PHE A 472 5.45 -17.92 -21.27
CA PHE A 472 4.76 -16.88 -20.50
C PHE A 472 3.50 -17.42 -19.83
N ASN A 473 3.36 -17.24 -18.51
CA ASN A 473 2.22 -17.79 -17.75
C ASN A 473 1.38 -16.72 -17.07
N ILE A 474 1.97 -15.77 -16.35
CA ILE A 474 1.25 -14.78 -15.54
C ILE A 474 1.74 -13.37 -15.92
N LEU A 475 0.82 -12.42 -16.08
CA LEU A 475 1.14 -10.99 -16.10
C LEU A 475 1.05 -10.44 -14.67
N ALA A 476 2.18 -10.05 -14.11
CA ALA A 476 2.28 -9.45 -12.79
C ALA A 476 1.77 -8.01 -12.78
N HIS A 477 1.16 -7.59 -11.65
CA HIS A 477 0.73 -6.20 -11.36
C HIS A 477 0.47 -5.36 -12.63
N PRO A 478 -0.53 -5.71 -13.45
CA PRO A 478 -0.69 -5.25 -14.84
C PRO A 478 -0.67 -3.74 -15.02
N THR A 479 -1.10 -2.99 -14.01
CA THR A 479 -1.16 -1.52 -14.09
C THR A 479 0.09 -0.84 -13.55
N GLY A 480 0.94 -1.54 -12.79
CA GLY A 480 2.11 -0.98 -12.13
C GLY A 480 1.80 0.19 -11.20
N ARG A 481 0.54 0.33 -10.73
CA ARG A 481 0.12 1.39 -9.81
C ARG A 481 0.72 1.17 -8.41
N LEU A 482 1.22 2.26 -7.80
CA LEU A 482 1.60 2.28 -6.39
C LEU A 482 0.75 3.32 -5.67
N LEU A 483 0.08 2.94 -4.60
CA LEU A 483 -0.86 3.81 -3.88
C LEU A 483 -0.15 5.05 -3.32
N GLY A 484 -0.60 6.23 -3.76
CA GLY A 484 -0.01 7.51 -3.35
C GLY A 484 1.36 7.86 -3.96
N GLU A 485 1.97 6.96 -4.74
CA GLU A 485 3.31 7.14 -5.31
C GLU A 485 3.32 7.17 -6.83
N ARG A 486 2.63 6.26 -7.50
CA ARG A 486 2.60 6.16 -8.96
C ARG A 486 1.22 5.80 -9.48
N GLU A 487 0.73 6.60 -10.42
CA GLU A 487 -0.50 6.30 -11.14
C GLU A 487 -0.37 5.05 -12.02
N ALA A 488 -1.50 4.41 -12.32
CA ALA A 488 -1.55 3.30 -13.24
C ALA A 488 -1.00 3.68 -14.62
N CYS A 489 -0.23 2.79 -15.25
CA CYS A 489 0.17 2.99 -16.64
C CYS A 489 -1.05 2.94 -17.57
N ALA A 490 -0.96 3.64 -18.69
CA ALA A 490 -2.00 3.59 -19.71
C ALA A 490 -1.97 2.21 -20.38
N LEU A 491 -2.85 1.30 -19.92
CA LEU A 491 -2.97 -0.05 -20.46
C LEU A 491 -4.40 -0.31 -20.95
N ASP A 492 -4.57 -0.92 -22.13
CA ASP A 492 -5.85 -1.44 -22.57
C ASP A 492 -6.14 -2.78 -21.89
N ILE A 493 -6.59 -2.70 -20.63
CA ILE A 493 -6.77 -3.87 -19.77
C ILE A 493 -7.78 -4.87 -20.36
N GLU A 494 -8.85 -4.40 -21.02
CA GLU A 494 -9.84 -5.30 -21.64
C GLU A 494 -9.22 -6.10 -22.79
N ARG A 495 -8.41 -5.45 -23.63
CA ARG A 495 -7.69 -6.11 -24.71
C ARG A 495 -6.69 -7.12 -24.17
N VAL A 496 -5.97 -6.78 -23.09
CA VAL A 496 -5.03 -7.67 -22.42
C VAL A 496 -5.75 -8.85 -21.79
N MET A 497 -6.89 -8.65 -21.11
CA MET A 497 -7.69 -9.73 -20.52
C MET A 497 -8.19 -10.73 -21.56
N ARG A 498 -8.70 -10.26 -22.70
CA ARG A 498 -9.11 -11.13 -23.82
C ARG A 498 -7.93 -11.93 -24.37
N ALA A 499 -6.81 -11.24 -24.61
CA ALA A 499 -5.60 -11.87 -25.11
C ALA A 499 -5.05 -12.93 -24.14
N ALA A 500 -5.08 -12.68 -22.84
CA ALA A 500 -4.68 -13.63 -21.81
C ALA A 500 -5.57 -14.88 -21.82
N ALA A 501 -6.91 -14.70 -21.90
CA ALA A 501 -7.86 -15.80 -22.01
C ALA A 501 -7.63 -16.66 -23.26
N ASP A 502 -7.40 -16.03 -24.43
CA ASP A 502 -7.13 -16.71 -25.70
C ASP A 502 -5.82 -17.53 -25.68
N ARG A 503 -4.82 -17.08 -24.91
CA ARG A 503 -3.48 -17.68 -24.82
C ARG A 503 -3.30 -18.62 -23.61
N GLY A 504 -4.29 -18.70 -22.73
CA GLY A 504 -4.19 -19.46 -21.48
C GLY A 504 -3.26 -18.83 -20.45
N CYS A 505 -3.02 -17.52 -20.54
CA CYS A 505 -2.25 -16.75 -19.56
C CYS A 505 -3.17 -16.27 -18.42
N PHE A 506 -2.57 -16.04 -17.26
CA PHE A 506 -3.24 -15.49 -16.09
C PHE A 506 -2.86 -14.02 -15.88
N LEU A 507 -3.73 -13.30 -15.16
CA LEU A 507 -3.48 -11.94 -14.70
C LEU A 507 -3.42 -11.96 -13.18
N GLU A 508 -2.42 -11.33 -12.63
CA GLU A 508 -2.27 -11.21 -11.19
C GLU A 508 -3.27 -10.20 -10.62
N VAL A 509 -3.89 -10.55 -9.49
CA VAL A 509 -4.46 -9.60 -8.54
C VAL A 509 -3.43 -9.46 -7.42
N ASN A 510 -2.58 -8.43 -7.54
CA ASN A 510 -1.52 -8.20 -6.58
C ASN A 510 -2.10 -7.72 -5.24
N ALA A 511 -1.81 -8.46 -4.17
CA ALA A 511 -2.29 -8.17 -2.81
C ALA A 511 -1.26 -7.40 -1.96
N GLN A 512 -0.15 -6.93 -2.54
CA GLN A 512 0.83 -6.11 -1.86
C GLN A 512 0.15 -4.81 -1.38
N PRO A 513 0.23 -4.48 -0.07
CA PRO A 513 -0.52 -3.35 0.50
C PRO A 513 0.09 -1.96 0.23
N LYS A 514 0.98 -1.84 -0.77
CA LYS A 514 1.62 -0.58 -1.18
C LYS A 514 1.05 0.00 -2.46
#